data_e4d2b11569ed31c88fa60039abb7ccb8
#
_entry.id   e4d2b11569ed31c88fa60039abb7ccb8
#
_cell.length_a   1.000
_cell.length_b   1.000
_cell.length_c   1.000
_cell.angle_alpha   90.00
_cell.angle_beta   90.00
_cell.angle_gamma   90.00
#
_symmetry.space_group_name_H-M   'P 1'
#
loop_
_entity.id
_entity.type
_entity.pdbx_description
1 polymer ?
#
loop_
_entity_poly.entity_id
_entity_poly.type
_entity_poly.pdbx_seq_one_letter_code
_entity_poly.pdbx_strand_id
1 'polypeptide(L)'
;METTMNPEQMVLSEQIHLLIDQLGGKDNIDSVLPCATRLRIKLQKQPAANVEKLKQQIPSIKYFILLDRYAEVIMDQGLAPAYKELTRQIDHSAPKEKLNPIEKLFGLISEIFTPIIPLFAGSGILKGLVVLATTIGWLSE
;
A
#
# COMPACT_ATOMS: atom_id res chain seq x y z
N MET A 1 31.13 5.25 3.48
CA MET A 1 30.49 5.98 2.36
C MET A 1 29.40 6.87 2.95
N GLU A 2 29.69 8.13 3.09
CA GLU A 2 28.68 9.12 3.47
C GLU A 2 27.72 9.30 2.30
N THR A 3 26.54 8.77 2.45
CA THR A 3 25.44 9.10 1.54
C THR A 3 25.07 10.55 1.82
N THR A 4 25.55 11.45 1.01
CA THR A 4 25.18 12.87 1.03
C THR A 4 23.68 12.96 0.78
N MET A 5 22.88 13.03 1.85
CA MET A 5 21.44 13.23 1.73
C MET A 5 21.17 14.61 1.14
N ASN A 6 20.39 14.65 0.09
CA ASN A 6 19.91 15.88 -0.53
C ASN A 6 19.14 16.72 0.54
N PRO A 7 19.27 18.05 0.58
CA PRO A 7 18.58 18.91 1.52
C PRO A 7 17.08 18.67 1.64
N GLU A 8 16.41 18.34 0.52
CA GLU A 8 14.98 17.97 0.50
C GLU A 8 14.70 16.65 1.22
N GLN A 9 15.64 15.70 1.19
CA GLN A 9 15.53 14.44 1.92
C GLN A 9 15.75 14.62 3.43
N MET A 10 16.61 15.56 3.84
CA MET A 10 16.79 15.88 5.26
C MET A 10 15.50 16.45 5.85
N VAL A 11 14.87 17.38 5.16
CA VAL A 11 13.59 17.96 5.60
C VAL A 11 12.51 16.89 5.72
N LEU A 12 12.42 15.97 4.74
CA LEU A 12 11.47 14.88 4.77
C LEU A 12 11.75 13.91 5.93
N SER A 13 13.02 13.59 6.17
CA SER A 13 13.44 12.70 7.26
C SER A 13 13.02 13.24 8.63
N GLU A 14 13.22 14.53 8.85
CA GLU A 14 12.84 15.20 10.09
C GLU A 14 11.31 15.24 10.28
N GLN A 15 10.57 15.53 9.23
CA GLN A 15 9.10 15.53 9.25
C GLN A 15 8.52 14.12 9.52
N ILE A 16 9.12 13.10 8.95
CA ILE A 16 8.73 11.70 9.21
C ILE A 16 9.07 11.32 10.65
N HIS A 17 10.19 11.77 11.19
CA HIS A 17 10.54 11.53 12.59
C HIS A 17 9.51 12.16 13.54
N LEU A 18 9.12 13.39 13.30
CA LEU A 18 8.07 14.07 14.07
C LEU A 18 6.72 13.35 13.96
N LEU A 19 6.38 12.86 12.77
CA LEU A 19 5.17 12.06 12.56
C LEU A 19 5.17 10.79 13.40
N ILE A 20 6.28 10.05 13.40
CA ILE A 20 6.45 8.82 14.20
C ILE A 20 6.29 9.13 15.69
N ASP A 21 6.90 10.21 16.15
CA ASP A 21 6.86 10.63 17.56
C ASP A 21 5.42 10.96 18.00
N GLN A 22 4.68 11.71 17.17
CA GLN A 22 3.27 12.04 17.43
C GLN A 22 2.34 10.82 17.37
N LEU A 23 2.71 9.80 16.63
CA LEU A 23 1.97 8.53 16.57
C LEU A 23 2.27 7.59 17.75
N GLY A 24 3.07 8.02 18.71
CA GLY A 24 3.43 7.24 19.90
C GLY A 24 4.74 6.48 19.79
N GLY A 25 5.59 6.86 18.85
CA GLY A 25 6.91 6.25 18.64
C GLY A 25 6.88 5.04 17.71
N LYS A 26 8.07 4.56 17.39
CA LYS A 26 8.28 3.43 16.47
C LYS A 26 7.58 2.14 16.94
N ASP A 27 7.60 1.89 18.24
CA ASP A 27 7.04 0.68 18.84
C ASP A 27 5.51 0.64 18.77
N ASN A 28 4.88 1.80 18.60
CA ASN A 28 3.43 1.88 18.44
C ASN A 28 2.97 1.63 17.00
N ILE A 29 3.87 1.66 16.02
CA ILE A 29 3.54 1.41 14.62
C ILE A 29 3.64 -0.09 14.34
N ASP A 30 2.49 -0.70 14.02
CA ASP A 30 2.40 -2.13 13.71
C ASP A 30 2.76 -2.41 12.24
N SER A 31 2.21 -1.63 11.32
CA SER A 31 2.48 -1.75 9.90
C SER A 31 2.17 -0.47 9.12
N VAL A 32 2.82 -0.31 7.99
CA VAL A 32 2.61 0.80 7.07
C VAL A 32 2.27 0.26 5.69
N LEU A 33 1.12 0.64 5.17
CA LEU A 33 0.62 0.21 3.88
C LEU A 33 0.46 1.41 2.95
N PRO A 34 1.17 1.43 1.80
CA PRO A 34 0.92 2.42 0.78
C PRO A 34 -0.39 2.09 0.05
N CYS A 35 -1.30 3.02 0.03
CA CYS A 35 -2.52 2.95 -0.78
C CYS A 35 -2.39 3.98 -1.91
N ALA A 36 -3.10 3.86 -3.01
CA ALA A 36 -2.90 4.65 -4.24
C ALA A 36 -2.54 6.14 -4.04
N THR A 37 -3.11 6.81 -3.04
CA THR A 37 -2.89 8.23 -2.75
C THR A 37 -2.56 8.55 -1.30
N ARG A 38 -2.55 7.54 -0.40
CA ARG A 38 -2.45 7.72 1.06
C ARG A 38 -1.51 6.70 1.67
N LEU A 39 -0.86 7.10 2.74
CA LEU A 39 -0.20 6.17 3.66
C LEU A 39 -1.21 5.76 4.73
N ARG A 40 -1.44 4.47 4.86
CA ARG A 40 -2.21 3.91 5.96
C ARG A 40 -1.26 3.28 6.97
N ILE A 41 -1.24 3.83 8.17
CA ILE A 41 -0.39 3.41 9.27
C ILE A 41 -1.27 2.71 10.30
N LYS A 42 -1.00 1.44 10.56
CA LYS A 42 -1.67 0.69 11.61
C LYS A 42 -0.89 0.84 12.91
N LEU A 43 -1.59 1.13 14.00
CA LEU A 43 -1.02 1.37 15.31
C LEU A 43 -1.42 0.27 16.28
N GLN A 44 -0.56 -0.02 17.25
CA GLN A 44 -0.87 -0.96 18.33
C GLN A 44 -1.85 -0.37 19.34
N LYS A 45 -1.67 0.92 19.65
CA LYS A 45 -2.51 1.68 20.58
C LYS A 45 -2.87 3.00 19.95
N GLN A 46 -4.04 3.53 20.33
CA GLN A 46 -4.46 4.86 19.91
C GLN A 46 -3.50 5.91 20.48
N PRO A 47 -2.83 6.73 19.66
CA PRO A 47 -1.94 7.77 20.14
C PRO A 47 -2.75 8.97 20.64
N ALA A 48 -2.17 9.71 21.58
CA ALA A 48 -2.70 10.99 22.03
C ALA A 48 -2.35 12.14 21.05
N ALA A 49 -2.29 11.85 19.75
CA ALA A 49 -1.89 12.81 18.73
C ALA A 49 -2.93 13.92 18.56
N ASN A 50 -2.48 15.16 18.63
CA ASN A 50 -3.31 16.31 18.26
C ASN A 50 -3.13 16.60 16.77
N VAL A 51 -4.18 16.34 15.99
CA VAL A 51 -4.19 16.50 14.52
C VAL A 51 -3.85 17.93 14.09
N GLU A 52 -4.33 18.93 14.81
CA GLU A 52 -4.09 20.34 14.49
C GLU A 52 -2.62 20.74 14.73
N LYS A 53 -2.07 20.29 15.84
CA LYS A 53 -0.67 20.52 16.18
C LYS A 53 0.27 19.82 15.19
N LEU A 54 -0.10 18.62 14.77
CA LEU A 54 0.65 17.84 13.79
C LEU A 54 0.71 18.52 12.42
N LYS A 55 -0.41 19.08 11.95
CA LYS A 55 -0.46 19.86 10.70
C LYS A 55 0.36 21.16 10.77
N GLN A 56 0.45 21.78 11.94
CA GLN A 56 1.28 22.97 12.14
C GLN A 56 2.78 22.64 12.14
N GLN A 57 3.14 21.50 12.72
CA GLN A 57 4.54 21.07 12.83
C GLN A 57 5.07 20.45 11.52
N ILE A 58 4.19 19.84 10.74
CA ILE A 58 4.55 19.17 9.48
C ILE A 58 3.73 19.75 8.32
N PRO A 59 4.19 20.87 7.73
CA PRO A 59 3.45 21.58 6.69
C PRO A 59 3.21 20.75 5.42
N SER A 60 4.03 19.74 5.17
CA SER A 60 3.85 18.83 4.01
C SER A 60 2.69 17.86 4.15
N ILE A 61 2.06 17.75 5.32
CA ILE A 61 0.86 16.95 5.51
C ILE A 61 -0.35 17.72 4.98
N LYS A 62 -0.88 17.31 3.83
CA LYS A 62 -2.14 17.84 3.29
C LYS A 62 -3.37 17.33 4.02
N TYR A 63 -3.32 16.09 4.43
CA TYR A 63 -4.45 15.43 5.04
C TYR A 63 -4.00 14.42 6.08
N PHE A 64 -4.62 14.44 7.23
CA PHE A 64 -4.39 13.50 8.32
C PHE A 64 -5.72 13.15 8.98
N ILE A 65 -6.01 11.87 9.05
CA ILE A 65 -7.11 11.30 9.84
C ILE A 65 -6.56 10.25 10.77
N LEU A 66 -7.04 10.28 12.00
CA LEU A 66 -6.81 9.25 13.00
C LEU A 66 -8.14 8.56 13.29
N LEU A 67 -8.22 7.27 12.98
CA LEU A 67 -9.38 6.41 13.17
C LEU A 67 -8.99 5.26 14.09
N ASP A 68 -9.32 5.36 15.37
CA ASP A 68 -8.96 4.37 16.38
C ASP A 68 -7.47 3.99 16.32
N ARG A 69 -7.12 2.88 15.71
CA ARG A 69 -5.75 2.39 15.54
C ARG A 69 -5.20 2.51 14.12
N TYR A 70 -5.81 3.35 13.30
CA TYR A 70 -5.35 3.63 11.95
C TYR A 70 -5.15 5.11 11.75
N ALA A 71 -3.98 5.49 11.24
CA ALA A 71 -3.71 6.83 10.77
C ALA A 71 -3.61 6.84 9.25
N GLU A 72 -4.33 7.74 8.60
CA GLU A 72 -4.22 7.97 7.15
C GLU A 72 -3.55 9.31 6.91
N VAL A 73 -2.50 9.31 6.12
CA VAL A 73 -1.67 10.49 5.86
C VAL A 73 -1.51 10.70 4.35
N ILE A 74 -1.75 11.93 3.90
CA ILE A 74 -1.40 12.39 2.55
C ILE A 74 -0.36 13.47 2.67
N MET A 75 0.78 13.29 2.00
CA MET A 75 1.89 14.24 1.99
C MET A 75 2.07 14.89 0.63
N ASP A 76 2.51 16.12 0.63
CA ASP A 76 2.72 16.94 -0.59
C ASP A 76 3.84 16.40 -1.49
N GLN A 77 4.87 15.85 -0.89
CA GLN A 77 6.04 15.31 -1.59
C GLN A 77 5.81 13.96 -2.27
N GLY A 78 4.59 13.45 -2.21
CA GLY A 78 4.21 12.18 -2.80
C GLY A 78 4.36 10.98 -1.85
N LEU A 79 3.68 9.91 -2.23
CA LEU A 79 3.54 8.71 -1.41
C LEU A 79 4.85 7.90 -1.32
N ALA A 80 5.55 7.75 -2.44
CA ALA A 80 6.69 6.86 -2.54
C ALA A 80 7.89 7.32 -1.68
N PRO A 81 8.34 8.59 -1.71
CA PRO A 81 9.41 9.04 -0.86
C PRO A 81 9.02 9.02 0.62
N ALA A 82 7.80 9.41 0.97
CA ALA A 82 7.30 9.37 2.34
C ALA A 82 7.24 7.93 2.89
N TYR A 83 6.75 6.98 2.11
CA TYR A 83 6.72 5.56 2.48
C TYR A 83 8.11 4.98 2.70
N LYS A 84 9.03 5.26 1.77
CA LYS A 84 10.42 4.79 1.85
C LYS A 84 11.12 5.32 3.10
N GLU A 85 10.93 6.59 3.40
CA GLU A 85 11.55 7.22 4.55
C GLU A 85 10.93 6.73 5.86
N LEU A 86 9.61 6.59 5.91
CA LEU A 86 8.89 6.07 7.07
C LEU A 86 9.32 4.62 7.40
N THR A 87 9.36 3.75 6.39
CA THR A 87 9.80 2.37 6.58
C THR A 87 11.26 2.26 6.98
N ARG A 88 12.13 3.15 6.47
CA ARG A 88 13.53 3.23 6.86
C ARG A 88 13.70 3.58 8.34
N GLN A 89 12.92 4.53 8.84
CA GLN A 89 13.03 4.98 10.23
C GLN A 89 12.43 3.99 11.23
N ILE A 90 11.41 3.25 10.84
CA ILE A 90 10.75 2.27 11.70
C ILE A 90 11.53 0.96 11.78
N ASP A 91 12.47 0.72 10.82
CA ASP A 91 13.22 -0.55 10.71
C ASP A 91 12.32 -1.79 10.58
N HIS A 92 11.08 -1.54 10.20
CA HIS A 92 10.13 -2.57 9.82
C HIS A 92 10.18 -2.71 8.30
N SER A 93 11.07 -3.57 7.82
CA SER A 93 10.86 -4.21 6.53
C SER A 93 9.38 -4.58 6.43
N ALA A 94 8.75 -4.20 5.32
CA ALA A 94 7.36 -4.44 4.94
C ALA A 94 6.60 -5.44 5.80
N PRO A 95 5.33 -5.26 6.09
CA PRO A 95 4.60 -6.01 7.09
C PRO A 95 5.06 -7.46 7.06
N LYS A 96 5.71 -7.91 8.13
CA LYS A 96 5.84 -9.34 8.40
C LYS A 96 4.42 -9.78 8.73
N GLU A 97 3.55 -9.77 7.72
CA GLU A 97 2.45 -10.70 7.73
C GLU A 97 3.13 -12.04 7.99
N LYS A 98 2.93 -12.57 9.17
CA LYS A 98 3.11 -14.00 9.37
C LYS A 98 2.07 -14.65 8.49
N LEU A 99 2.32 -14.62 7.19
CA LEU A 99 1.57 -15.38 6.21
C LEU A 99 1.72 -16.81 6.66
N ASN A 100 0.64 -17.36 7.17
CA ASN A 100 0.55 -18.78 7.41
C ASN A 100 1.06 -19.48 6.14
N PRO A 101 1.79 -20.60 6.25
CA PRO A 101 2.31 -21.29 5.08
C PRO A 101 1.21 -21.59 4.06
N ILE A 102 -0.03 -21.72 4.51
CA ILE A 102 -1.24 -21.87 3.69
C ILE A 102 -1.53 -20.59 2.87
N GLU A 103 -1.44 -19.40 3.47
CA GLU A 103 -1.64 -18.12 2.76
C GLU A 103 -0.55 -17.85 1.72
N LYS A 104 0.69 -18.24 2.01
CA LYS A 104 1.77 -18.23 1.01
C LYS A 104 1.47 -19.16 -0.17
N LEU A 105 0.94 -20.34 0.11
CA LEU A 105 0.56 -21.29 -0.92
C LEU A 105 -0.58 -20.76 -1.78
N PHE A 106 -1.63 -20.20 -1.17
CA PHE A 106 -2.73 -19.55 -1.88
C PHE A 106 -2.29 -18.33 -2.69
N GLY A 107 -1.38 -17.50 -2.15
CA GLY A 107 -0.81 -16.38 -2.86
C GLY A 107 -0.05 -16.82 -4.12
N LEU A 108 0.79 -17.84 -4.00
CA LEU A 108 1.53 -18.41 -5.13
C LEU A 108 0.59 -18.98 -6.20
N ILE A 109 -0.44 -19.73 -5.77
CA ILE A 109 -1.45 -20.27 -6.67
C ILE A 109 -2.19 -19.15 -7.40
N SER A 110 -2.64 -18.12 -6.68
CA SER A 110 -3.34 -16.96 -7.26
C SER A 110 -2.48 -16.22 -8.29
N GLU A 111 -1.18 -16.06 -8.02
CA GLU A 111 -0.25 -15.38 -8.91
C GLU A 111 -0.06 -16.16 -10.23
N ILE A 112 -0.06 -17.49 -10.16
CA ILE A 112 0.02 -18.36 -11.35
C ILE A 112 -1.30 -18.37 -12.12
N PHE A 113 -2.44 -18.39 -11.42
CA PHE A 113 -3.77 -18.47 -12.04
C PHE A 113 -4.24 -17.14 -12.63
N THR A 114 -3.82 -16.02 -12.10
CA THR A 114 -4.25 -14.69 -12.58
C THR A 114 -4.01 -14.48 -14.08
N PRO A 115 -2.87 -14.83 -14.69
CA PRO A 115 -2.68 -14.70 -16.14
C PRO A 115 -3.46 -15.72 -16.95
N ILE A 116 -3.90 -16.82 -16.34
CA ILE A 116 -4.60 -17.93 -17.05
C ILE A 116 -6.09 -17.65 -17.17
N ILE A 117 -6.69 -16.91 -16.23
CA ILE A 117 -8.13 -16.60 -16.22
C ILE A 117 -8.60 -15.92 -17.52
N PRO A 118 -7.95 -14.86 -18.05
CA PRO A 118 -8.38 -14.25 -19.31
C PRO A 118 -8.24 -15.18 -20.51
N LEU A 119 -7.30 -16.12 -20.46
CA LEU A 119 -7.13 -17.10 -21.53
C LEU A 119 -8.32 -18.07 -21.60
N PHE A 120 -8.78 -18.57 -20.45
CA PHE A 120 -9.96 -19.42 -20.38
C PHE A 120 -11.24 -18.68 -20.76
N ALA A 121 -11.40 -17.45 -20.30
CA ALA A 121 -12.53 -16.60 -20.67
C ALA A 121 -12.58 -16.36 -22.19
N GLY A 122 -11.43 -16.04 -22.79
CA GLY A 122 -11.30 -15.82 -24.22
C GLY A 122 -11.64 -17.07 -25.06
N SER A 123 -11.15 -18.23 -24.64
CA SER A 123 -11.41 -19.49 -25.32
C SER A 123 -12.90 -19.91 -25.23
N GLY A 124 -13.53 -19.64 -24.08
CA GLY A 124 -14.96 -19.90 -23.88
C GLY A 124 -15.86 -19.06 -24.78
N ILE A 125 -15.55 -17.77 -24.91
CA ILE A 125 -16.26 -16.85 -25.81
C ILE A 125 -16.08 -17.25 -27.26
N LEU A 126 -14.87 -17.60 -27.67
CA LEU A 126 -14.61 -18.05 -29.05
C LEU A 126 -15.37 -19.32 -29.40
N LYS A 127 -15.37 -20.32 -28.50
CA LYS A 127 -16.13 -21.55 -28.66
C LYS A 127 -17.63 -21.29 -28.73
N GLY A 128 -18.16 -20.40 -27.88
CA GLY A 128 -19.56 -19.98 -27.89
C GLY A 128 -19.97 -19.34 -29.23
N LEU A 129 -19.11 -18.48 -29.78
CA LEU A 129 -19.35 -17.85 -31.10
C LEU A 129 -19.37 -18.86 -32.23
N VAL A 130 -18.47 -19.85 -32.23
CA VAL A 130 -18.43 -20.90 -33.24
C VAL A 130 -19.70 -21.74 -33.17
N VAL A 131 -20.14 -22.17 -31.99
CA VAL A 131 -21.39 -22.92 -31.80
C VAL A 131 -22.59 -22.10 -32.26
N LEU A 132 -22.63 -20.81 -31.97
CA LEU A 132 -23.70 -19.93 -32.43
C LEU A 132 -23.73 -19.82 -33.95
N ALA A 133 -22.56 -19.63 -34.58
CA ALA A 133 -22.46 -19.55 -36.05
C ALA A 133 -22.89 -20.86 -36.77
N THR A 134 -22.56 -22.00 -36.19
CA THR A 134 -23.03 -23.31 -36.71
C THR A 134 -24.53 -23.50 -36.53
N THR A 135 -25.09 -23.04 -35.39
CA THR A 135 -26.55 -23.18 -35.12
C THR A 135 -27.38 -22.27 -36.04
N ILE A 136 -26.87 -21.10 -36.41
CA ILE A 136 -27.55 -20.18 -37.34
C ILE A 136 -27.33 -20.59 -38.80
N GLY A 137 -26.50 -21.62 -39.05
CA GLY A 137 -26.24 -22.11 -40.41
C GLY A 137 -25.26 -21.26 -41.22
N TRP A 138 -24.50 -20.42 -40.56
CA TRP A 138 -23.47 -19.55 -41.20
C TRP A 138 -22.21 -20.32 -41.56
N LEU A 139 -21.92 -21.39 -40.79
CA LEU A 139 -20.90 -22.38 -41.09
C LEU A 139 -21.64 -23.75 -41.30
N SER A 140 -22.25 -23.94 -42.45
CA SER A 140 -22.64 -25.27 -42.89
C SER A 140 -21.45 -25.92 -43.58
N GLU A 141 -21.17 -27.18 -43.24
CA GLU A 141 -20.24 -28.03 -43.99
C GLU A 141 -20.63 -28.13 -45.46
#